data_936663c5fd39fdbc791615b843105e48
#
_entry.id   936663c5fd39fdbc791615b843105e48
#
_cell.length_a   1.000
_cell.length_b   1.000
_cell.length_c   1.000
_cell.angle_alpha   90.00
_cell.angle_beta   90.00
_cell.angle_gamma   90.00
#
_symmetry.space_group_name_H-M   'P 1'
#
loop_
_entity.id
_entity.type
_entity.pdbx_description
1 polymer ?
#
loop_
_entity_poly.entity_id
_entity_poly.type
_entity_poly.pdbx_seq_one_letter_code
_entity_poly.pdbx_strand_id
1 'polypeptide(L)'
;YKRQLLFEAVWIGAAVLAVGAGLDTLYYGTWTWTPLAFVRTNLVRGLSSFYGMNAWHWYVSVGLPSILTVYTPYAFLGWWRHGTRHPAFRRLFGACVGTICVYSCLQHKEVRFLQPLVPWLHLAAALALRSASSRPIVSLRHAFAALPRWTRVWLLVQVPVLVYVCAFHARAQVQVVSYLHTLSRSTSPPHSVGFLMPCHSTPWQSHMHTPHFEAAGDSGDTGLAWFLACPPPPATAAAPYWDQSDYFFHDPVTYLRTRFPPTVDPTFPPMSRTSFAPRVGHDLGWRHPWPSHLVVFSSLLANTSVSDLFYAQGYRPTKRFWNSLFHPDTHRRGDVVVLTHYSADALGSRDVNAA
;
A
#
# COMPACT_ATOMS: atom_id res chain seq x y z
N TYR A 1 -13.69 33.63 26.64
CA TYR A 1 -12.98 33.19 25.42
C TYR A 1 -12.80 31.67 25.35
N LYS A 2 -12.17 30.98 26.35
CA LYS A 2 -11.95 29.51 26.32
C LYS A 2 -13.27 28.72 26.33
N ARG A 3 -14.26 29.12 27.13
CA ARG A 3 -15.58 28.49 27.16
C ARG A 3 -16.34 28.68 25.86
N GLN A 4 -16.23 29.85 25.25
CA GLN A 4 -16.84 30.16 23.97
C GLN A 4 -16.21 29.30 22.84
N LEU A 5 -14.87 29.24 22.76
CA LEU A 5 -14.17 28.35 21.81
C LEU A 5 -14.56 26.88 21.96
N LEU A 6 -14.67 26.40 23.20
CA LEU A 6 -15.11 25.03 23.47
C LEU A 6 -16.54 24.82 23.01
N PHE A 7 -17.44 25.75 23.29
CA PHE A 7 -18.83 25.70 22.87
C PHE A 7 -18.95 25.69 21.33
N GLU A 8 -18.26 26.61 20.65
CA GLU A 8 -18.22 26.65 19.17
C GLU A 8 -17.65 25.36 18.58
N ALA A 9 -16.56 24.85 19.13
CA ALA A 9 -15.95 23.57 18.65
C ALA A 9 -16.90 22.37 18.81
N VAL A 10 -17.65 22.32 19.94
CA VAL A 10 -18.65 21.26 20.17
C VAL A 10 -19.79 21.34 19.16
N TRP A 11 -20.36 22.55 18.97
CA TRP A 11 -21.49 22.73 18.07
C TRP A 11 -21.11 22.52 16.61
N ILE A 12 -19.98 23.06 16.15
CA ILE A 12 -19.48 22.84 14.78
C ILE A 12 -19.17 21.36 14.58
N GLY A 13 -18.51 20.75 15.56
CA GLY A 13 -18.20 19.31 15.50
C GLY A 13 -19.47 18.45 15.45
N ALA A 14 -20.47 18.73 16.27
CA ALA A 14 -21.74 18.01 16.25
C ALA A 14 -22.49 18.20 14.93
N ALA A 15 -22.51 19.41 14.38
CA ALA A 15 -23.14 19.70 13.08
C ALA A 15 -22.45 18.93 11.94
N VAL A 16 -21.11 18.94 11.88
CA VAL A 16 -20.33 18.21 10.88
C VAL A 16 -20.57 16.71 10.99
N LEU A 17 -20.58 16.15 12.21
CA LEU A 17 -20.83 14.72 12.43
C LEU A 17 -22.27 14.34 12.05
N ALA A 18 -23.26 15.19 12.32
CA ALA A 18 -24.66 14.95 11.95
C ALA A 18 -24.86 14.97 10.43
N VAL A 19 -24.28 15.97 9.75
CA VAL A 19 -24.30 16.03 8.26
C VAL A 19 -23.59 14.83 7.66
N GLY A 20 -22.42 14.47 8.18
CA GLY A 20 -21.68 13.28 7.72
C GLY A 20 -22.47 12.00 7.89
N ALA A 21 -23.08 11.76 9.06
CA ALA A 21 -23.94 10.61 9.30
C ALA A 21 -25.17 10.56 8.38
N GLY A 22 -25.76 11.73 8.08
CA GLY A 22 -26.86 11.84 7.13
C GLY A 22 -26.45 11.43 5.71
N LEU A 23 -25.32 11.96 5.23
CA LEU A 23 -24.76 11.63 3.91
C LEU A 23 -24.36 10.15 3.81
N ASP A 24 -23.68 9.61 4.83
CA ASP A 24 -23.31 8.20 4.90
C ASP A 24 -24.55 7.31 4.84
N THR A 25 -25.59 7.65 5.60
CA THR A 25 -26.85 6.90 5.64
C THR A 25 -27.55 6.91 4.29
N LEU A 26 -27.58 8.05 3.62
CA LEU A 26 -28.15 8.17 2.25
C LEU A 26 -27.35 7.33 1.24
N TYR A 27 -26.03 7.37 1.32
CA TYR A 27 -25.17 6.64 0.38
C TYR A 27 -25.25 5.11 0.56
N TYR A 28 -25.22 4.64 1.82
CA TYR A 28 -25.22 3.20 2.11
C TYR A 28 -26.64 2.60 2.21
N GLY A 29 -27.69 3.41 2.20
CA GLY A 29 -29.08 2.92 2.33
C GLY A 29 -29.43 2.35 3.72
N THR A 30 -28.53 2.45 4.70
CA THR A 30 -28.68 1.97 6.07
C THR A 30 -28.08 2.96 7.04
N TRP A 31 -28.59 2.98 8.30
CA TRP A 31 -28.00 3.85 9.32
C TRP A 31 -26.50 3.60 9.47
N THR A 32 -25.70 4.54 9.04
CA THR A 32 -24.25 4.46 9.05
C THR A 32 -23.63 5.70 9.66
N TRP A 33 -22.74 5.49 10.63
CA TRP A 33 -21.93 6.54 11.20
C TRP A 33 -20.45 6.11 11.12
N THR A 34 -19.81 6.48 10.03
CA THR A 34 -18.46 6.05 9.67
C THR A 34 -17.41 6.29 10.77
N PRO A 35 -17.36 7.47 11.49
CA PRO A 35 -16.40 7.65 12.57
C PRO A 35 -16.57 6.65 13.72
N LEU A 36 -17.81 6.34 14.10
CA LEU A 36 -18.08 5.37 15.16
C LEU A 36 -17.74 3.95 14.69
N ALA A 37 -18.10 3.61 13.46
CA ALA A 37 -17.78 2.31 12.86
C ALA A 37 -16.26 2.12 12.80
N PHE A 38 -15.50 3.16 12.44
CA PHE A 38 -14.05 3.14 12.43
C PHE A 38 -13.47 2.87 13.83
N VAL A 39 -13.91 3.61 14.85
CA VAL A 39 -13.46 3.43 16.23
C VAL A 39 -13.77 2.01 16.71
N ARG A 40 -15.02 1.56 16.52
CA ARG A 40 -15.45 0.21 16.92
C ARG A 40 -14.61 -0.89 16.26
N THR A 41 -14.35 -0.76 14.98
CA THR A 41 -13.63 -1.79 14.21
C THR A 41 -12.14 -1.80 14.52
N ASN A 42 -11.51 -0.63 14.52
CA ASN A 42 -10.05 -0.55 14.62
C ASN A 42 -9.51 -0.52 16.05
N LEU A 43 -10.25 0.15 16.98
CA LEU A 43 -9.80 0.27 18.38
C LEU A 43 -10.43 -0.82 19.26
N VAL A 44 -11.77 -0.98 19.20
CA VAL A 44 -12.47 -1.88 20.12
C VAL A 44 -12.27 -3.34 19.69
N ARG A 45 -12.46 -3.65 18.40
CA ARG A 45 -12.23 -5.00 17.85
C ARG A 45 -10.77 -5.30 17.56
N GLY A 46 -9.90 -4.29 17.55
CA GLY A 46 -8.48 -4.45 17.31
C GLY A 46 -8.10 -4.94 15.92
N LEU A 47 -8.98 -4.77 14.92
CA LEU A 47 -8.74 -5.28 13.55
C LEU A 47 -7.46 -4.69 12.92
N SER A 48 -7.12 -3.45 13.27
CA SER A 48 -5.89 -2.81 12.80
C SER A 48 -4.62 -3.53 13.24
N SER A 49 -4.65 -4.28 14.35
CA SER A 49 -3.49 -5.04 14.82
C SER A 49 -3.12 -6.22 13.91
N PHE A 50 -4.08 -6.71 13.10
CA PHE A 50 -3.82 -7.71 12.06
C PHE A 50 -2.78 -7.23 11.03
N TYR A 51 -2.79 -5.93 10.70
CA TYR A 51 -1.85 -5.33 9.75
C TYR A 51 -0.48 -4.98 10.35
N GLY A 52 -0.20 -5.42 11.55
CA GLY A 52 1.07 -5.25 12.25
C GLY A 52 0.96 -4.46 13.54
N MET A 53 1.76 -4.86 14.52
CA MET A 53 1.83 -4.22 15.83
C MET A 53 3.23 -3.70 16.08
N ASN A 54 3.32 -2.54 16.72
CA ASN A 54 4.58 -1.92 17.09
C ASN A 54 4.57 -1.52 18.56
N ALA A 55 5.75 -1.56 19.22
CA ALA A 55 5.92 -1.16 20.61
C ALA A 55 5.45 0.28 20.85
N TRP A 56 5.03 0.60 22.09
CA TRP A 56 4.51 1.93 22.43
C TRP A 56 5.48 3.08 22.10
N HIS A 57 6.78 2.86 22.24
CA HIS A 57 7.82 3.87 21.98
C HIS A 57 8.20 4.00 20.50
N TRP A 58 7.62 3.22 19.60
CA TRP A 58 8.03 3.10 18.19
C TRP A 58 8.05 4.45 17.46
N TYR A 59 7.08 5.33 17.72
CA TYR A 59 7.09 6.64 17.09
C TYR A 59 8.29 7.50 17.46
N VAL A 60 8.77 7.40 18.70
CA VAL A 60 9.94 8.15 19.16
C VAL A 60 11.24 7.50 18.70
N SER A 61 11.34 6.17 18.78
CA SER A 61 12.57 5.44 18.48
C SER A 61 12.80 5.15 17.00
N VAL A 62 11.73 5.03 16.22
CA VAL A 62 11.78 4.68 14.78
C VAL A 62 11.06 5.72 13.92
N GLY A 63 9.81 6.03 14.21
CA GLY A 63 8.96 6.88 13.36
C GLY A 63 9.53 8.28 13.14
N LEU A 64 9.81 9.02 14.19
CA LEU A 64 10.38 10.37 14.10
C LEU A 64 11.78 10.38 13.48
N PRO A 65 12.72 9.50 13.91
CA PRO A 65 14.03 9.44 13.26
C PRO A 65 13.97 9.10 11.78
N SER A 66 13.08 8.23 11.35
CA SER A 66 12.94 7.86 9.92
C SER A 66 12.42 9.01 9.05
N ILE A 67 11.51 9.86 9.56
CA ILE A 67 10.97 11.00 8.82
C ILE A 67 11.90 12.22 8.89
N LEU A 68 12.32 12.57 10.10
CA LEU A 68 13.12 13.78 10.33
C LEU A 68 14.61 13.58 10.03
N THR A 69 15.05 12.32 10.03
CA THR A 69 16.45 11.96 9.77
C THR A 69 17.42 12.79 10.63
N VAL A 70 18.34 13.52 10.02
CA VAL A 70 19.32 14.38 10.69
C VAL A 70 18.71 15.58 11.40
N TYR A 71 17.48 15.93 11.09
CA TYR A 71 16.77 17.03 11.77
C TYR A 71 16.18 16.63 13.12
N THR A 72 16.12 15.34 13.44
CA THR A 72 15.56 14.85 14.72
C THR A 72 16.16 15.56 15.93
N PRO A 73 17.50 15.62 16.16
CA PRO A 73 18.06 16.31 17.32
C PRO A 73 17.78 17.81 17.31
N TYR A 74 17.74 18.43 16.12
CA TYR A 74 17.43 19.87 16.01
C TYR A 74 15.96 20.16 16.32
N ALA A 75 15.02 19.28 15.96
CA ALA A 75 13.62 19.42 16.30
C ALA A 75 13.41 19.37 17.83
N PHE A 76 14.06 18.44 18.52
CA PHE A 76 14.03 18.39 19.98
C PHE A 76 14.68 19.62 20.62
N LEU A 77 15.82 20.06 20.12
CA LEU A 77 16.52 21.23 20.62
C LEU A 77 15.71 22.52 20.39
N GLY A 78 15.09 22.65 19.23
CA GLY A 78 14.25 23.80 18.89
C GLY A 78 13.00 23.87 19.78
N TRP A 79 12.37 22.72 19.99
CA TRP A 79 11.27 22.62 20.95
C TRP A 79 11.70 23.00 22.36
N TRP A 80 12.81 22.42 22.86
CA TRP A 80 13.34 22.74 24.19
C TRP A 80 13.61 24.23 24.38
N ARG A 81 14.27 24.88 23.42
CA ARG A 81 14.68 26.29 23.50
C ARG A 81 13.54 27.29 23.30
N HIS A 82 12.61 26.99 22.38
CA HIS A 82 11.58 27.94 21.96
C HIS A 82 10.19 27.60 22.51
N GLY A 83 9.90 26.32 22.75
CA GLY A 83 8.63 25.88 23.30
C GLY A 83 8.33 26.40 24.69
N THR A 84 9.37 26.67 25.49
CA THR A 84 9.19 27.26 26.84
C THR A 84 9.04 28.77 26.81
N ARG A 85 9.59 29.45 25.80
CA ARG A 85 9.69 30.92 25.73
C ARG A 85 8.46 31.60 25.11
N HIS A 86 7.86 30.93 24.12
CA HIS A 86 6.75 31.50 23.34
C HIS A 86 5.46 30.70 23.55
N PRO A 87 4.37 31.32 24.08
CA PRO A 87 3.14 30.58 24.34
C PRO A 87 2.49 29.92 23.14
N ALA A 88 2.64 30.49 21.92
CA ALA A 88 2.13 29.90 20.70
C ALA A 88 2.89 28.61 20.34
N PHE A 89 4.22 28.60 20.41
CA PHE A 89 5.02 27.38 20.18
C PHE A 89 4.79 26.32 21.24
N ARG A 90 4.62 26.71 22.50
CA ARG A 90 4.29 25.77 23.58
C ARG A 90 2.98 25.03 23.30
N ARG A 91 1.95 25.72 22.82
CA ARG A 91 0.67 25.10 22.46
C ARG A 91 0.81 24.17 21.27
N LEU A 92 1.49 24.61 20.22
CA LEU A 92 1.71 23.85 19.00
C LEU A 92 2.52 22.57 19.26
N PHE A 93 3.64 22.70 19.96
CA PHE A 93 4.47 21.53 20.28
C PHE A 93 3.82 20.61 21.32
N GLY A 94 3.03 21.20 22.25
CA GLY A 94 2.19 20.43 23.14
C GLY A 94 1.15 19.58 22.39
N ALA A 95 0.53 20.13 21.34
CA ALA A 95 -0.37 19.38 20.46
C ALA A 95 0.38 18.25 19.72
N CYS A 96 1.59 18.50 19.19
CA CYS A 96 2.40 17.45 18.55
C CYS A 96 2.72 16.32 19.52
N VAL A 97 3.16 16.64 20.75
CA VAL A 97 3.44 15.63 21.78
C VAL A 97 2.19 14.86 22.16
N GLY A 98 1.06 15.59 22.41
CA GLY A 98 -0.22 14.96 22.73
C GLY A 98 -0.66 13.97 21.64
N THR A 99 -0.52 14.34 20.36
CA THR A 99 -0.83 13.46 19.23
C THR A 99 0.07 12.22 19.22
N ILE A 100 1.38 12.38 19.41
CA ILE A 100 2.32 11.26 19.46
C ILE A 100 1.99 10.35 20.64
N CYS A 101 1.68 10.89 21.81
CA CYS A 101 1.29 10.10 22.97
C CYS A 101 0.02 9.28 22.71
N VAL A 102 -1.02 9.91 22.15
CA VAL A 102 -2.28 9.21 21.81
C VAL A 102 -2.02 8.09 20.79
N TYR A 103 -1.28 8.39 19.74
CA TYR A 103 -0.94 7.36 18.72
C TYR A 103 -0.04 6.25 19.28
N SER A 104 0.82 6.57 20.24
CA SER A 104 1.67 5.58 20.91
C SER A 104 0.88 4.56 21.74
N CYS A 105 -0.32 4.92 22.21
CA CYS A 105 -1.21 4.00 22.89
C CYS A 105 -1.89 2.99 21.94
N LEU A 106 -1.93 3.25 20.63
CA LEU A 106 -2.50 2.34 19.66
C LEU A 106 -1.51 1.21 19.33
N GLN A 107 -2.02 0.00 19.12
CA GLN A 107 -1.17 -1.15 18.76
C GLN A 107 -0.60 -1.02 17.34
N HIS A 108 -1.46 -0.68 16.39
CA HIS A 108 -1.07 -0.46 14.99
C HIS A 108 -0.48 0.93 14.81
N LYS A 109 0.74 1.00 14.29
CA LYS A 109 1.49 2.24 14.09
C LYS A 109 2.10 2.29 12.70
N GLU A 110 1.93 3.44 12.04
CA GLU A 110 2.53 3.69 10.73
C GLU A 110 3.21 5.06 10.70
N VAL A 111 4.27 5.15 9.90
CA VAL A 111 5.03 6.40 9.70
C VAL A 111 4.14 7.51 9.15
N ARG A 112 3.19 7.17 8.26
CA ARG A 112 2.27 8.14 7.64
C ARG A 112 1.38 8.88 8.64
N PHE A 113 1.11 8.31 9.81
CA PHE A 113 0.30 8.99 10.83
C PHE A 113 1.01 10.20 11.44
N LEU A 114 2.34 10.29 11.31
CA LEU A 114 3.12 11.45 11.73
C LEU A 114 3.16 12.59 10.71
N GLN A 115 2.69 12.38 9.46
CA GLN A 115 2.75 13.38 8.39
C GLN A 115 2.17 14.76 8.77
N PRO A 116 1.03 14.87 9.46
CA PRO A 116 0.51 16.18 9.88
C PRO A 116 1.43 16.94 10.84
N LEU A 117 2.33 16.25 11.54
CA LEU A 117 3.26 16.85 12.50
C LEU A 117 4.58 17.30 11.86
N VAL A 118 4.91 16.77 10.69
CA VAL A 118 6.19 16.98 10.00
C VAL A 118 6.50 18.47 9.77
N PRO A 119 5.58 19.32 9.26
CA PRO A 119 5.86 20.76 9.08
C PRO A 119 6.26 21.46 10.37
N TRP A 120 5.60 21.14 11.47
CA TRP A 120 5.83 21.76 12.78
C TRP A 120 7.14 21.32 13.41
N LEU A 121 7.50 20.04 13.24
CA LEU A 121 8.78 19.51 13.72
C LEU A 121 9.95 20.05 12.90
N HIS A 122 9.79 20.27 11.59
CA HIS A 122 10.80 20.97 10.78
C HIS A 122 10.92 22.44 11.13
N LEU A 123 9.80 23.11 11.48
CA LEU A 123 9.86 24.48 12.00
C LEU A 123 10.68 24.54 13.29
N ALA A 124 10.48 23.61 14.22
CA ALA A 124 11.29 23.52 15.44
C ALA A 124 12.77 23.32 15.12
N ALA A 125 13.11 22.41 14.19
CA ALA A 125 14.48 22.20 13.76
C ALA A 125 15.11 23.45 13.11
N ALA A 126 14.36 24.16 12.28
CA ALA A 126 14.79 25.39 11.64
C ALA A 126 15.09 26.50 12.67
N LEU A 127 14.26 26.63 13.72
CA LEU A 127 14.49 27.58 14.81
C LEU A 127 15.77 27.26 15.60
N ALA A 128 16.06 25.97 15.84
CA ALA A 128 17.31 25.56 16.48
C ALA A 128 18.54 25.89 15.62
N LEU A 129 18.47 25.56 14.34
CA LEU A 129 19.55 25.85 13.38
C LEU A 129 19.76 27.35 13.21
N ARG A 130 18.68 28.13 13.14
CA ARG A 130 18.74 29.60 13.03
C ARG A 130 19.40 30.22 14.25
N SER A 131 19.03 29.77 15.46
CA SER A 131 19.62 30.30 16.70
C SER A 131 21.09 29.90 16.90
N ALA A 132 21.56 28.88 16.19
CA ALA A 132 22.98 28.50 16.19
C ALA A 132 23.85 29.29 15.17
N SER A 133 23.20 30.02 14.26
CA SER A 133 23.88 30.82 13.23
C SER A 133 23.89 32.30 13.58
N SER A 134 25.07 32.91 13.63
CA SER A 134 25.22 34.35 13.81
C SER A 134 25.07 35.15 12.50
N ARG A 135 24.98 34.48 11.33
CA ARG A 135 24.94 35.13 10.02
C ARG A 135 23.49 35.33 9.55
N PRO A 136 23.17 36.49 8.91
CA PRO A 136 21.89 36.69 8.29
C PRO A 136 21.68 35.72 7.12
N ILE A 137 20.50 35.11 7.06
CA ILE A 137 20.11 34.19 5.98
C ILE A 137 19.29 34.98 4.96
N VAL A 138 19.95 35.42 3.87
CA VAL A 138 19.33 36.22 2.79
C VAL A 138 19.03 35.41 1.53
N SER A 139 19.47 34.15 1.46
CA SER A 139 19.18 33.25 0.34
C SER A 139 19.28 31.78 0.76
N LEU A 140 18.74 30.85 -0.06
CA LEU A 140 18.89 29.41 0.13
C LEU A 140 20.36 28.98 0.17
N ARG A 141 21.22 29.61 -0.62
CA ARG A 141 22.65 29.34 -0.65
C ARG A 141 23.30 29.68 0.70
N HIS A 142 22.93 30.84 1.28
CA HIS A 142 23.40 31.22 2.62
C HIS A 142 22.84 30.30 3.70
N ALA A 143 21.56 29.88 3.59
CA ALA A 143 20.95 28.92 4.50
C ALA A 143 21.72 27.59 4.50
N PHE A 144 22.03 27.05 3.31
CA PHE A 144 22.76 25.80 3.16
C PHE A 144 24.23 25.95 3.68
N ALA A 145 24.88 27.05 3.40
CA ALA A 145 26.24 27.30 3.90
C ALA A 145 26.33 27.46 5.42
N ALA A 146 25.25 27.93 6.05
CA ALA A 146 25.15 28.08 7.51
C ALA A 146 24.91 26.75 8.25
N LEU A 147 24.52 25.66 7.55
CA LEU A 147 24.35 24.36 8.17
C LEU A 147 25.70 23.75 8.60
N PRO A 148 25.72 22.94 9.67
CA PRO A 148 26.88 22.14 10.03
C PRO A 148 27.36 21.27 8.86
N ARG A 149 28.66 21.04 8.76
CA ARG A 149 29.27 20.32 7.63
C ARG A 149 28.65 18.92 7.45
N TRP A 150 28.44 18.18 8.51
CA TRP A 150 27.85 16.85 8.46
C TRP A 150 26.38 16.87 8.00
N THR A 151 25.59 17.88 8.38
CA THR A 151 24.19 18.06 7.90
C THR A 151 24.16 18.29 6.40
N ARG A 152 25.10 19.12 5.87
CA ARG A 152 25.21 19.37 4.42
C ARG A 152 25.57 18.11 3.66
N VAL A 153 26.55 17.34 4.14
CA VAL A 153 26.94 16.06 3.52
C VAL A 153 25.75 15.10 3.50
N TRP A 154 25.03 14.98 4.62
CA TRP A 154 23.88 14.10 4.70
C TRP A 154 22.75 14.52 3.75
N LEU A 155 22.45 15.80 3.63
CA LEU A 155 21.46 16.31 2.68
C LEU A 155 21.85 15.97 1.23
N LEU A 156 23.12 16.11 0.87
CA LEU A 156 23.60 15.74 -0.46
C LEU A 156 23.49 14.25 -0.73
N VAL A 157 23.75 13.40 0.26
CA VAL A 157 23.58 11.95 0.16
C VAL A 157 22.10 11.54 0.06
N GLN A 158 21.19 12.27 0.69
CA GLN A 158 19.76 11.98 0.59
C GLN A 158 19.18 12.22 -0.81
N VAL A 159 19.74 13.13 -1.61
CA VAL A 159 19.21 13.45 -2.95
C VAL A 159 19.20 12.21 -3.87
N PRO A 160 20.31 11.47 -4.08
CA PRO A 160 20.27 10.27 -4.92
C PRO A 160 19.37 9.16 -4.32
N VAL A 161 19.30 9.03 -3.00
CA VAL A 161 18.38 8.08 -2.34
C VAL A 161 16.94 8.47 -2.63
N LEU A 162 16.58 9.74 -2.50
CA LEU A 162 15.24 10.25 -2.81
C LEU A 162 14.87 10.02 -4.27
N VAL A 163 15.78 10.34 -5.20
CA VAL A 163 15.58 10.10 -6.63
C VAL A 163 15.35 8.61 -6.89
N TYR A 164 16.17 7.74 -6.29
CA TYR A 164 15.99 6.29 -6.42
C TYR A 164 14.62 5.83 -5.90
N VAL A 165 14.25 6.21 -4.68
CA VAL A 165 12.99 5.77 -4.05
C VAL A 165 11.76 6.31 -4.80
N CYS A 166 11.79 7.57 -5.23
CA CYS A 166 10.62 8.19 -5.88
C CYS A 166 10.47 7.83 -7.37
N ALA A 167 11.57 7.58 -8.08
CA ALA A 167 11.53 7.40 -9.53
C ALA A 167 11.76 5.95 -9.99
N PHE A 168 12.44 5.15 -9.19
CA PHE A 168 12.89 3.81 -9.61
C PHE A 168 12.35 2.68 -8.73
N HIS A 169 12.32 2.84 -7.40
CA HIS A 169 11.90 1.78 -6.49
C HIS A 169 10.44 1.40 -6.70
N ALA A 170 10.16 0.10 -6.84
CA ALA A 170 8.82 -0.48 -7.06
C ALA A 170 8.10 0.01 -8.35
N ARG A 171 8.83 0.55 -9.32
CA ARG A 171 8.26 1.07 -10.56
C ARG A 171 7.58 0.01 -11.41
N ALA A 172 8.08 -1.22 -11.42
CA ALA A 172 7.54 -2.32 -12.22
C ALA A 172 6.09 -2.63 -11.86
N GLN A 173 5.70 -2.45 -10.61
CA GLN A 173 4.34 -2.71 -10.12
C GLN A 173 3.30 -1.78 -10.78
N VAL A 174 3.70 -0.56 -11.14
CA VAL A 174 2.87 0.38 -11.90
C VAL A 174 2.99 0.13 -13.40
N GLN A 175 4.23 -0.13 -13.88
CA GLN A 175 4.49 -0.33 -15.30
C GLN A 175 3.78 -1.55 -15.87
N VAL A 176 3.67 -2.65 -15.13
CA VAL A 176 2.98 -3.85 -15.59
C VAL A 176 1.50 -3.61 -15.83
N VAL A 177 0.84 -2.83 -14.96
CA VAL A 177 -0.58 -2.50 -15.14
C VAL A 177 -0.77 -1.56 -16.33
N SER A 178 0.10 -0.57 -16.49
CA SER A 178 0.10 0.31 -17.68
C SER A 178 0.34 -0.47 -18.99
N TYR A 179 1.22 -1.47 -18.95
CA TYR A 179 1.46 -2.38 -20.08
C TYR A 179 0.21 -3.20 -20.41
N LEU A 180 -0.43 -3.80 -19.41
CA LEU A 180 -1.67 -4.57 -19.59
C LEU A 180 -2.81 -3.70 -20.10
N HIS A 181 -2.91 -2.45 -19.64
CA HIS A 181 -3.86 -1.47 -20.19
C HIS A 181 -3.60 -1.19 -21.68
N THR A 182 -2.35 -1.02 -22.08
CA THR A 182 -1.98 -0.84 -23.50
C THR A 182 -2.24 -2.11 -24.29
N LEU A 183 -1.91 -3.27 -23.75
CA LEU A 183 -2.12 -4.57 -24.40
C LEU A 183 -3.61 -4.86 -24.60
N SER A 184 -4.48 -4.49 -23.65
CA SER A 184 -5.94 -4.67 -23.76
C SER A 184 -6.59 -3.87 -24.89
N ARG A 185 -5.89 -2.85 -25.40
CA ARG A 185 -6.30 -2.03 -26.54
C ARG A 185 -5.64 -2.42 -27.86
N SER A 186 -4.82 -3.45 -27.85
CA SER A 186 -4.15 -3.97 -29.05
C SER A 186 -5.09 -4.84 -29.87
N THR A 187 -4.64 -5.24 -31.06
CA THR A 187 -5.36 -6.18 -31.93
C THR A 187 -5.53 -7.57 -31.34
N SER A 188 -4.71 -7.92 -30.34
CA SER A 188 -4.74 -9.21 -29.61
C SER A 188 -4.75 -8.95 -28.11
N PRO A 189 -5.91 -8.54 -27.54
CA PRO A 189 -6.02 -8.28 -26.11
C PRO A 189 -5.87 -9.58 -25.31
N PRO A 190 -5.34 -9.51 -24.07
CA PRO A 190 -5.30 -10.66 -23.19
C PRO A 190 -6.71 -11.14 -22.86
N HIS A 191 -6.98 -12.44 -22.98
CA HIS A 191 -8.28 -13.00 -22.62
C HIS A 191 -8.56 -12.84 -21.11
N SER A 192 -7.56 -13.16 -20.30
CA SER A 192 -7.65 -13.00 -18.84
C SER A 192 -6.27 -12.81 -18.23
N VAL A 193 -6.22 -12.18 -17.04
CA VAL A 193 -4.97 -11.87 -16.33
C VAL A 193 -5.08 -12.27 -14.87
N GLY A 194 -4.14 -13.08 -14.39
CA GLY A 194 -4.03 -13.45 -12.98
C GLY A 194 -2.77 -12.85 -12.34
N PHE A 195 -2.93 -12.18 -11.19
CA PHE A 195 -1.81 -11.62 -10.43
C PHE A 195 -1.48 -12.54 -9.25
N LEU A 196 -0.45 -13.38 -9.41
CA LEU A 196 0.11 -14.19 -8.33
C LEU A 196 1.23 -13.41 -7.63
N MET A 197 0.84 -12.31 -7.04
CA MET A 197 1.69 -11.34 -6.35
C MET A 197 1.20 -11.13 -4.92
N PRO A 198 2.06 -10.74 -3.97
CA PRO A 198 1.61 -10.34 -2.65
C PRO A 198 0.56 -9.24 -2.72
N CYS A 199 -0.37 -9.24 -1.77
CA CYS A 199 -1.46 -8.26 -1.71
C CYS A 199 -0.97 -6.82 -1.86
N HIS A 200 -1.79 -5.99 -2.51
CA HIS A 200 -1.51 -4.57 -2.73
C HIS A 200 -0.21 -4.27 -3.49
N SER A 201 0.23 -5.21 -4.34
CA SER A 201 1.45 -5.02 -5.13
C SER A 201 1.27 -4.09 -6.34
N THR A 202 0.05 -3.91 -6.83
CA THR A 202 -0.23 -3.08 -8.02
C THR A 202 -1.32 -2.06 -7.73
N PRO A 203 -1.39 -0.93 -8.47
CA PRO A 203 -2.45 0.07 -8.32
C PRO A 203 -3.80 -0.39 -8.88
N TRP A 204 -3.90 -1.60 -9.45
CA TRP A 204 -5.12 -2.23 -9.93
C TRP A 204 -5.96 -1.30 -10.83
N GLN A 205 -7.28 -1.17 -10.53
CA GLN A 205 -8.23 -0.41 -11.36
C GLN A 205 -7.88 1.07 -11.57
N SER A 206 -7.19 1.72 -10.63
CA SER A 206 -6.76 3.11 -10.82
C SER A 206 -5.87 3.34 -12.04
N HIS A 207 -5.29 2.26 -12.60
CA HIS A 207 -4.44 2.30 -13.79
C HIS A 207 -4.93 1.37 -14.91
N MET A 208 -5.81 0.42 -14.59
CA MET A 208 -6.27 -0.55 -15.57
C MET A 208 -7.50 -0.06 -16.35
N HIS A 209 -8.53 0.45 -15.68
CA HIS A 209 -9.75 1.06 -16.26
C HIS A 209 -10.13 0.56 -17.66
N THR A 210 -10.24 -0.76 -17.81
CA THR A 210 -10.46 -1.37 -19.09
C THR A 210 -11.79 -2.12 -19.07
N PRO A 211 -12.80 -1.73 -19.83
CA PRO A 211 -14.09 -2.42 -19.90
C PRO A 211 -13.96 -3.91 -20.21
N HIS A 212 -12.95 -4.27 -20.98
CA HIS A 212 -12.64 -5.67 -21.31
C HIS A 212 -12.47 -6.55 -20.07
N PHE A 213 -11.80 -6.03 -19.01
CA PHE A 213 -11.60 -6.78 -17.75
C PHE A 213 -12.74 -6.60 -16.75
N GLU A 214 -13.58 -5.58 -16.95
CA GLU A 214 -14.71 -5.27 -16.06
C GLU A 214 -15.97 -6.08 -16.38
N ALA A 215 -16.05 -6.66 -17.59
CA ALA A 215 -17.28 -7.23 -18.17
C ALA A 215 -17.93 -8.38 -17.40
N ALA A 216 -17.40 -8.85 -16.26
CA ALA A 216 -17.87 -10.02 -15.57
C ALA A 216 -18.45 -9.81 -14.16
N GLY A 217 -18.63 -8.59 -13.65
CA GLY A 217 -19.31 -8.40 -12.37
C GLY A 217 -19.10 -7.09 -11.63
N ASP A 218 -20.07 -6.71 -10.82
CA ASP A 218 -20.20 -5.51 -10.00
C ASP A 218 -19.16 -5.34 -8.88
N SER A 219 -18.34 -6.33 -8.61
CA SER A 219 -17.27 -6.28 -7.65
C SER A 219 -15.97 -6.70 -8.33
N GLY A 220 -14.92 -5.92 -8.24
CA GLY A 220 -13.61 -6.12 -8.86
C GLY A 220 -12.91 -7.47 -8.58
N ASP A 221 -13.58 -8.38 -7.93
CA ASP A 221 -13.10 -9.71 -7.53
C ASP A 221 -13.52 -10.81 -8.50
N THR A 222 -14.31 -10.49 -9.53
CA THR A 222 -14.81 -11.47 -10.49
C THR A 222 -14.56 -10.97 -11.89
N GLY A 223 -14.14 -11.83 -12.79
CA GLY A 223 -13.97 -11.47 -14.18
C GLY A 223 -12.69 -11.99 -14.82
N LEU A 224 -12.30 -11.32 -15.88
CA LEU A 224 -11.14 -11.68 -16.67
C LEU A 224 -9.81 -11.24 -16.04
N ALA A 225 -9.83 -10.36 -15.05
CA ALA A 225 -8.66 -9.99 -14.27
C ALA A 225 -8.90 -10.25 -12.78
N TRP A 226 -7.92 -10.85 -12.10
CA TRP A 226 -8.01 -11.21 -10.70
C TRP A 226 -6.64 -11.17 -9.99
N PHE A 227 -6.65 -11.10 -8.68
CA PHE A 227 -5.46 -11.12 -7.82
C PHE A 227 -5.72 -11.98 -6.56
N LEU A 228 -4.66 -12.36 -5.85
CA LEU A 228 -4.78 -13.06 -4.57
C LEU A 228 -5.41 -12.13 -3.53
N ALA A 229 -6.55 -12.54 -3.00
CA ALA A 229 -7.28 -11.75 -2.01
C ALA A 229 -6.62 -11.84 -0.63
N CYS A 230 -6.71 -10.75 0.15
CA CYS A 230 -6.23 -10.69 1.53
C CYS A 230 -7.25 -9.98 2.44
N PRO A 231 -8.47 -10.52 2.54
CA PRO A 231 -9.46 -9.94 3.41
C PRO A 231 -9.00 -10.03 4.87
N PRO A 232 -9.32 -9.03 5.70
CA PRO A 232 -9.06 -9.12 7.13
C PRO A 232 -9.86 -10.24 7.76
N PRO A 233 -9.41 -10.78 8.92
CA PRO A 233 -10.13 -11.86 9.60
C PRO A 233 -11.57 -11.46 9.92
N PRO A 234 -12.58 -12.30 9.57
CA PRO A 234 -13.94 -12.06 9.99
C PRO A 234 -14.03 -12.13 11.52
N ALA A 235 -15.07 -11.51 12.10
CA ALA A 235 -15.24 -11.44 13.56
C ALA A 235 -15.30 -12.83 14.23
N THR A 236 -15.60 -13.87 13.46
CA THR A 236 -15.73 -15.27 13.89
C THR A 236 -14.48 -16.12 13.61
N ALA A 237 -13.42 -15.53 13.03
CA ALA A 237 -12.23 -16.30 12.71
C ALA A 237 -11.47 -16.69 13.97
N ALA A 238 -11.10 -17.98 14.05
CA ALA A 238 -10.18 -18.48 15.05
C ALA A 238 -8.74 -18.07 14.69
N ALA A 239 -7.93 -17.77 15.69
CA ALA A 239 -6.50 -17.56 15.48
C ALA A 239 -5.74 -18.92 15.40
N PRO A 240 -4.70 -19.05 14.55
CA PRO A 240 -4.22 -18.06 13.58
C PRO A 240 -5.08 -17.99 12.31
N TYR A 241 -5.34 -16.81 11.80
CA TYR A 241 -6.02 -16.57 10.54
C TYR A 241 -4.99 -16.36 9.42
N TRP A 242 -5.19 -17.06 8.32
CA TRP A 242 -4.43 -16.90 7.08
C TRP A 242 -5.37 -16.46 5.96
N ASP A 243 -4.96 -15.49 5.20
CA ASP A 243 -5.67 -15.11 3.99
C ASP A 243 -5.20 -15.94 2.76
N GLN A 244 -5.78 -15.69 1.61
CA GLN A 244 -5.44 -16.39 0.38
C GLN A 244 -3.97 -16.20 -0.02
N SER A 245 -3.45 -14.99 0.16
CA SER A 245 -2.05 -14.66 -0.13
C SER A 245 -1.10 -15.42 0.80
N ASP A 246 -1.43 -15.52 2.10
CA ASP A 246 -0.65 -16.27 3.07
C ASP A 246 -0.56 -17.75 2.70
N TYR A 247 -1.68 -18.38 2.34
CA TYR A 247 -1.70 -19.76 1.89
C TYR A 247 -0.88 -19.97 0.62
N PHE A 248 -1.00 -19.07 -0.36
CA PHE A 248 -0.23 -19.17 -1.59
C PHE A 248 1.28 -19.07 -1.35
N PHE A 249 1.73 -18.08 -0.59
CA PHE A 249 3.15 -17.87 -0.36
C PHE A 249 3.79 -18.83 0.64
N HIS A 250 2.96 -19.50 1.47
CA HIS A 250 3.45 -20.56 2.35
C HIS A 250 3.87 -21.80 1.55
N ASP A 251 3.03 -22.29 0.64
CA ASP A 251 3.33 -23.42 -0.26
C ASP A 251 2.71 -23.19 -1.65
N PRO A 252 3.42 -22.47 -2.53
CA PRO A 252 2.93 -22.15 -3.86
C PRO A 252 2.64 -23.38 -4.73
N VAL A 253 3.45 -24.44 -4.62
CA VAL A 253 3.30 -25.64 -5.44
C VAL A 253 2.02 -26.39 -5.09
N THR A 254 1.79 -26.65 -3.81
CA THR A 254 0.56 -27.30 -3.35
C THR A 254 -0.65 -26.44 -3.64
N TYR A 255 -0.57 -25.12 -3.46
CA TYR A 255 -1.64 -24.21 -3.81
C TYR A 255 -2.01 -24.28 -5.30
N LEU A 256 -1.04 -24.19 -6.20
CA LEU A 256 -1.26 -24.27 -7.64
C LEU A 256 -1.88 -25.61 -8.06
N ARG A 257 -1.41 -26.72 -7.48
CA ARG A 257 -1.94 -28.06 -7.80
C ARG A 257 -3.34 -28.31 -7.28
N THR A 258 -3.72 -27.70 -6.15
CA THR A 258 -5.01 -27.96 -5.51
C THR A 258 -6.07 -26.94 -5.85
N ARG A 259 -5.70 -25.71 -6.22
CA ARG A 259 -6.60 -24.58 -6.45
C ARG A 259 -6.80 -24.24 -7.93
N PHE A 260 -5.95 -24.78 -8.80
CA PHE A 260 -6.08 -24.65 -10.24
C PHE A 260 -6.43 -26.00 -10.87
N PRO A 261 -7.11 -26.01 -12.02
CA PRO A 261 -7.36 -27.25 -12.76
C PRO A 261 -6.02 -27.90 -13.19
N PRO A 262 -5.99 -29.22 -13.36
CA PRO A 262 -4.77 -29.93 -13.77
C PRO A 262 -4.27 -29.53 -15.18
N THR A 263 -5.17 -29.00 -16.03
CA THR A 263 -4.88 -28.56 -17.39
C THR A 263 -5.45 -27.16 -17.62
N VAL A 264 -4.80 -26.39 -18.49
CA VAL A 264 -5.27 -25.06 -18.90
C VAL A 264 -6.44 -25.22 -19.88
N ASP A 265 -7.55 -24.55 -19.59
CA ASP A 265 -8.64 -24.37 -20.55
C ASP A 265 -8.26 -23.26 -21.56
N PRO A 266 -8.13 -23.58 -22.86
CA PRO A 266 -7.71 -22.58 -23.86
C PRO A 266 -8.74 -21.46 -24.09
N THR A 267 -9.96 -21.57 -23.55
CA THR A 267 -10.97 -20.49 -23.60
C THR A 267 -10.72 -19.43 -22.52
N PHE A 268 -9.87 -19.69 -21.55
CA PHE A 268 -9.53 -18.80 -20.42
C PHE A 268 -10.76 -18.20 -19.74
N PRO A 269 -11.66 -19.02 -19.18
CA PRO A 269 -12.93 -18.56 -18.63
C PRO A 269 -12.74 -17.55 -17.50
N PRO A 270 -13.71 -16.63 -17.30
CA PRO A 270 -13.69 -15.69 -16.20
C PRO A 270 -13.77 -16.40 -14.85
N MET A 271 -13.21 -15.78 -13.82
CA MET A 271 -13.33 -16.27 -12.46
C MET A 271 -14.77 -16.13 -11.93
N SER A 272 -15.25 -17.16 -11.24
CA SER A 272 -16.57 -17.16 -10.60
C SER A 272 -16.53 -16.43 -9.25
N ARG A 273 -17.62 -15.71 -8.88
CA ARG A 273 -17.81 -15.08 -7.56
C ARG A 273 -17.63 -16.07 -6.39
N THR A 274 -18.03 -17.31 -6.58
CA THR A 274 -17.90 -18.36 -5.55
C THR A 274 -16.44 -18.73 -5.26
N SER A 275 -15.53 -18.38 -6.14
CA SER A 275 -14.10 -18.66 -5.98
C SER A 275 -13.41 -17.77 -4.93
N PHE A 276 -14.01 -16.65 -4.56
CA PHE A 276 -13.47 -15.70 -3.57
C PHE A 276 -14.13 -15.78 -2.20
N ALA A 277 -15.30 -16.42 -2.07
CA ALA A 277 -15.97 -16.49 -0.79
C ALA A 277 -15.15 -17.33 0.19
N PRO A 278 -14.65 -16.78 1.30
CA PRO A 278 -14.07 -17.57 2.36
C PRO A 278 -15.18 -18.44 2.94
N ARG A 279 -15.12 -19.74 2.70
CA ARG A 279 -16.00 -20.68 3.40
C ARG A 279 -15.47 -20.84 4.83
N VAL A 280 -16.37 -20.74 5.79
CA VAL A 280 -16.07 -21.05 7.19
C VAL A 280 -15.74 -22.53 7.29
N GLY A 281 -14.48 -22.86 7.61
CA GLY A 281 -13.98 -24.23 7.73
C GLY A 281 -12.67 -24.48 6.95
N HIS A 282 -12.16 -25.71 7.00
CA HIS A 282 -10.87 -26.09 6.40
C HIS A 282 -10.86 -26.08 4.86
N ASP A 283 -12.00 -26.06 4.19
CA ASP A 283 -12.08 -25.87 2.74
C ASP A 283 -12.24 -24.37 2.43
N LEU A 284 -11.15 -23.72 2.11
CA LEU A 284 -11.09 -22.28 1.87
C LEU A 284 -11.75 -21.86 0.54
N GLY A 285 -12.27 -22.79 -0.25
CA GLY A 285 -13.11 -22.52 -1.41
C GLY A 285 -12.46 -21.78 -2.59
N TRP A 286 -11.24 -21.26 -2.43
CA TRP A 286 -10.56 -20.51 -3.48
C TRP A 286 -10.13 -21.43 -4.63
N ARG A 287 -10.78 -21.27 -5.78
CA ARG A 287 -10.45 -21.99 -7.02
C ARG A 287 -10.26 -20.97 -8.15
N HIS A 288 -9.22 -21.17 -8.95
CA HIS A 288 -8.86 -20.26 -10.03
C HIS A 288 -8.85 -21.01 -11.36
N PRO A 289 -9.44 -20.46 -12.43
CA PRO A 289 -9.09 -20.89 -13.78
C PRO A 289 -7.68 -20.41 -14.10
N TRP A 290 -6.97 -21.14 -14.96
CA TRP A 290 -5.71 -20.68 -15.52
C TRP A 290 -5.97 -19.48 -16.45
N PRO A 291 -5.36 -18.30 -16.24
CA PRO A 291 -5.56 -17.14 -17.09
C PRO A 291 -4.67 -17.20 -18.35
N SER A 292 -4.97 -16.42 -19.36
CA SER A 292 -4.08 -16.30 -20.54
C SER A 292 -2.72 -15.66 -20.19
N HIS A 293 -2.72 -14.76 -19.20
CA HIS A 293 -1.52 -14.06 -18.73
C HIS A 293 -1.40 -14.17 -17.20
N LEU A 294 -0.20 -14.47 -16.71
CA LEU A 294 0.14 -14.45 -15.29
C LEU A 294 1.15 -13.34 -15.01
N VAL A 295 0.94 -12.62 -13.94
CA VAL A 295 1.87 -11.58 -13.45
C VAL A 295 2.45 -12.04 -12.13
N VAL A 296 3.77 -12.14 -12.07
CA VAL A 296 4.51 -12.66 -10.91
C VAL A 296 5.76 -11.84 -10.64
N PHE A 297 6.29 -11.89 -9.43
CA PHE A 297 7.67 -11.47 -9.17
C PHE A 297 8.65 -12.58 -9.56
N SER A 298 9.81 -12.20 -10.04
CA SER A 298 10.86 -13.17 -10.41
C SER A 298 11.37 -13.97 -9.21
N SER A 299 11.20 -13.48 -7.99
CA SER A 299 11.45 -14.26 -6.75
C SER A 299 10.59 -15.52 -6.67
N LEU A 300 9.35 -15.51 -7.15
CA LEU A 300 8.51 -16.69 -7.23
C LEU A 300 9.05 -17.71 -8.25
N LEU A 301 9.56 -17.22 -9.39
CA LEU A 301 10.14 -18.07 -10.44
C LEU A 301 11.52 -18.62 -10.05
N ALA A 302 12.18 -18.08 -9.04
CA ALA A 302 13.41 -18.65 -8.50
C ALA A 302 13.17 -19.99 -7.78
N ASN A 303 11.94 -20.29 -7.39
CA ASN A 303 11.53 -21.61 -6.97
C ASN A 303 11.34 -22.48 -8.23
N THR A 304 12.28 -23.39 -8.47
CA THR A 304 12.30 -24.25 -9.68
C THR A 304 11.03 -25.09 -9.82
N SER A 305 10.49 -25.61 -8.71
CA SER A 305 9.25 -26.39 -8.75
C SER A 305 8.04 -25.58 -9.22
N VAL A 306 8.01 -24.27 -8.94
CA VAL A 306 6.95 -23.37 -9.40
C VAL A 306 7.16 -23.01 -10.87
N SER A 307 8.40 -22.68 -11.28
CA SER A 307 8.70 -22.35 -12.67
C SER A 307 8.48 -23.55 -13.59
N ASP A 308 8.88 -24.74 -13.18
CA ASP A 308 8.67 -25.99 -13.94
C ASP A 308 7.17 -26.28 -14.10
N LEU A 309 6.37 -26.04 -13.06
CA LEU A 309 4.91 -26.18 -13.13
C LEU A 309 4.33 -25.20 -14.16
N PHE A 310 4.69 -23.94 -14.13
CA PHE A 310 4.22 -22.96 -15.12
C PHE A 310 4.65 -23.35 -16.54
N TYR A 311 5.90 -23.80 -16.73
CA TYR A 311 6.41 -24.22 -18.04
C TYR A 311 5.72 -25.48 -18.54
N ALA A 312 5.42 -26.45 -17.66
CA ALA A 312 4.66 -27.65 -17.99
C ALA A 312 3.22 -27.31 -18.40
N GLN A 313 2.62 -26.27 -17.80
CA GLN A 313 1.30 -25.76 -18.18
C GLN A 313 1.34 -24.87 -19.43
N GLY A 314 2.48 -24.69 -20.10
CA GLY A 314 2.59 -23.95 -21.35
C GLY A 314 2.80 -22.43 -21.21
N TYR A 315 3.09 -21.93 -20.02
CA TYR A 315 3.42 -20.52 -19.83
C TYR A 315 4.88 -20.23 -20.17
N ARG A 316 5.14 -19.06 -20.76
CA ARG A 316 6.49 -18.57 -21.05
C ARG A 316 6.60 -17.09 -20.68
N PRO A 317 7.78 -16.62 -20.20
CA PRO A 317 7.98 -15.20 -19.91
C PRO A 317 8.03 -14.40 -21.21
N THR A 318 7.11 -13.45 -21.35
CA THR A 318 6.99 -12.58 -22.54
C THR A 318 7.46 -11.17 -22.28
N LYS A 319 7.32 -10.67 -21.04
CA LYS A 319 7.76 -9.33 -20.67
C LYS A 319 8.34 -9.30 -19.26
N ARG A 320 9.37 -8.49 -19.07
CA ARG A 320 10.00 -8.25 -17.77
C ARG A 320 10.10 -6.76 -17.51
N PHE A 321 9.84 -6.35 -16.27
CA PHE A 321 9.96 -4.98 -15.79
C PHE A 321 10.88 -4.97 -14.59
N TRP A 322 11.93 -4.17 -14.66
CA TRP A 322 12.84 -3.98 -13.52
C TRP A 322 12.09 -3.31 -12.37
N ASN A 323 12.17 -3.86 -11.17
CA ASN A 323 11.40 -3.40 -10.01
C ASN A 323 12.23 -2.60 -9.02
N SER A 324 13.28 -3.19 -8.45
CA SER A 324 14.07 -2.54 -7.41
C SER A 324 15.44 -3.21 -7.23
N LEU A 325 16.42 -2.48 -6.71
CA LEU A 325 17.72 -3.04 -6.31
C LEU A 325 17.57 -3.98 -5.11
N PHE A 326 16.73 -3.62 -4.17
CA PHE A 326 16.43 -4.40 -2.97
C PHE A 326 14.96 -4.20 -2.55
N HIS A 327 14.40 -5.19 -1.85
CA HIS A 327 13.10 -5.08 -1.23
C HIS A 327 13.12 -5.83 0.11
N PRO A 328 12.56 -5.25 1.21
CA PRO A 328 12.52 -5.91 2.51
C PRO A 328 11.67 -7.20 2.47
N ASP A 329 10.55 -7.16 1.78
CA ASP A 329 9.71 -8.33 1.53
C ASP A 329 10.36 -9.22 0.47
N THR A 330 10.69 -10.45 0.84
CA THR A 330 11.36 -11.43 -0.02
C THR A 330 10.51 -11.84 -1.22
N HIS A 331 9.19 -11.86 -1.08
CA HIS A 331 8.26 -12.22 -2.14
C HIS A 331 8.14 -11.14 -3.24
N ARG A 332 8.54 -9.89 -2.93
CA ARG A 332 8.53 -8.74 -3.87
C ARG A 332 9.91 -8.43 -4.46
N ARG A 333 10.88 -9.34 -4.30
CA ARG A 333 12.22 -9.15 -4.86
C ARG A 333 12.29 -9.48 -6.34
N GLY A 334 13.24 -8.84 -7.01
CA GLY A 334 13.51 -9.02 -8.42
C GLY A 334 12.55 -8.27 -9.33
N ASP A 335 12.47 -8.71 -10.58
CA ASP A 335 11.63 -8.09 -11.61
C ASP A 335 10.18 -8.52 -11.48
N VAL A 336 9.27 -7.73 -12.06
CA VAL A 336 7.91 -8.19 -12.36
C VAL A 336 7.92 -8.82 -13.75
N VAL A 337 7.42 -10.04 -13.85
CA VAL A 337 7.42 -10.85 -15.06
C VAL A 337 5.98 -11.14 -15.49
N VAL A 338 5.69 -10.92 -16.76
CA VAL A 338 4.47 -11.38 -17.41
C VAL A 338 4.76 -12.71 -18.09
N LEU A 339 4.00 -13.72 -17.72
CA LEU A 339 4.01 -15.03 -18.38
C LEU A 339 2.78 -15.12 -19.27
N THR A 340 2.93 -15.53 -20.51
CA THR A 340 1.84 -15.74 -21.47
C THR A 340 1.74 -17.22 -21.79
N HIS A 341 0.52 -17.73 -21.88
CA HIS A 341 0.27 -19.10 -22.33
C HIS A 341 0.34 -19.17 -23.85
N TYR A 342 1.00 -20.19 -24.40
CA TYR A 342 1.27 -20.30 -25.85
C TYR A 342 -0.01 -20.34 -26.71
N SER A 343 -1.13 -20.90 -26.21
CA SER A 343 -2.39 -20.91 -26.97
C SER A 343 -3.06 -19.53 -27.02
N ALA A 344 -2.72 -18.60 -26.14
CA ALA A 344 -3.19 -17.22 -26.22
C ALA A 344 -2.54 -16.47 -27.41
N ASP A 345 -1.26 -16.74 -27.69
CA ASP A 345 -0.57 -16.18 -28.87
C ASP A 345 -1.14 -16.74 -30.18
N ALA A 346 -1.53 -18.03 -30.20
CA ALA A 346 -2.13 -18.67 -31.37
C ALA A 346 -3.54 -18.17 -31.68
N LEU A 347 -4.32 -17.78 -30.69
CA LEU A 347 -5.66 -17.21 -30.87
C LEU A 347 -5.59 -15.79 -31.45
N GLY A 348 -4.65 -14.94 -30.99
CA GLY A 348 -4.43 -13.61 -31.53
C GLY A 348 -4.01 -13.58 -33.01
N SER A 349 -3.33 -14.64 -33.49
CA SER A 349 -2.92 -14.77 -34.88
C SER A 349 -4.05 -15.25 -35.83
N ARG A 350 -5.08 -15.90 -35.31
CA ARG A 350 -6.23 -16.37 -36.12
C ARG A 350 -7.22 -15.27 -36.47
N ASP A 351 -7.42 -14.31 -35.56
CA ASP A 351 -8.37 -13.19 -35.82
C ASP A 351 -7.82 -12.18 -36.83
N VAL A 352 -6.50 -12.10 -37.01
CA VAL A 352 -5.86 -11.24 -38.01
C VAL A 352 -6.00 -11.79 -39.44
N ASN A 353 -6.22 -13.11 -39.59
CA ASN A 353 -6.39 -13.75 -40.91
C ASN A 353 -7.86 -13.98 -41.29
N ALA A 354 -8.81 -13.58 -40.44
CA ALA A 354 -10.25 -13.72 -40.67
C ALA A 354 -10.99 -12.39 -40.98
N ALA A 355 -10.25 -11.27 -41.01
CA ALA A 355 -10.72 -9.95 -41.42
C ALA A 355 -10.01 -9.49 -42.71
#